data_4712841b19c2ba7c36cf60b285691919
#
_entry.id   4712841b19c2ba7c36cf60b285691919
#
_cell.length_a   1.000
_cell.length_b   1.000
_cell.length_c   1.000
_cell.angle_alpha   90.00
_cell.angle_beta   90.00
_cell.angle_gamma   90.00
#
_symmetry.space_group_name_H-M   'P 1'
#
loop_
_entity.id
_entity.type
_entity.pdbx_description
1 polymer ?
#
loop_
_entity_poly.entity_id
_entity_poly.type
_entity_poly.pdbx_seq_one_letter_code
_entity_poly.pdbx_strand_id
1 'polypeptide(L)'
;MSNQKKLPKVCPSCGGGLYVQAMCCEACDTRIEGSFPLPQLMLLSEEDQQFVLDFVMCSGSLKEMATRLKLSYPTVRNRLDDIIAVSWW
;
A
#
# COMPACT_ATOMS: atom_id res chain seq x y z
N MET A 1 -16.00 11.99 -7.29
CA MET A 1 -16.64 11.26 -6.20
C MET A 1 -15.88 11.46 -4.93
N SER A 2 -16.43 12.21 -4.05
CA SER A 2 -15.77 12.60 -2.83
C SER A 2 -15.87 11.55 -1.71
N ASN A 3 -16.54 10.42 -1.95
CA ASN A 3 -16.81 9.43 -0.91
C ASN A 3 -16.01 8.16 -1.04
N GLN A 4 -14.84 8.24 -1.69
CA GLN A 4 -13.97 7.08 -1.77
C GLN A 4 -13.37 6.82 -0.40
N LYS A 5 -13.58 5.62 0.08
CA LYS A 5 -13.04 5.17 1.36
C LYS A 5 -11.81 4.32 1.12
N LYS A 6 -10.92 4.32 2.10
CA LYS A 6 -9.75 3.46 2.04
C LYS A 6 -10.17 2.01 2.15
N LEU A 7 -9.46 1.15 1.44
CA LEU A 7 -9.71 -0.28 1.51
C LEU A 7 -9.35 -0.78 2.91
N PRO A 8 -10.31 -1.35 3.65
CA PRO A 8 -9.99 -1.90 4.96
C PRO A 8 -9.19 -3.19 4.80
N LYS A 9 -8.22 -3.38 5.68
CA LYS A 9 -7.34 -4.54 5.64
C LYS A 9 -7.50 -5.43 6.85
N VAL A 10 -8.05 -4.88 7.92
CA VAL A 10 -8.15 -5.56 9.21
C VAL A 10 -9.61 -5.49 9.65
N CYS A 11 -10.10 -6.59 10.18
CA CYS A 11 -11.47 -6.65 10.67
C CYS A 11 -11.63 -5.74 11.88
N PRO A 12 -12.59 -4.80 11.86
CA PRO A 12 -12.82 -3.92 12.99
C PRO A 12 -13.39 -4.65 14.21
N SER A 13 -13.88 -5.85 14.02
CA SER A 13 -14.49 -6.63 15.12
C SER A 13 -13.46 -7.49 15.85
N CYS A 14 -12.61 -8.19 15.12
CA CYS A 14 -11.70 -9.16 15.75
C CYS A 14 -10.22 -8.92 15.45
N GLY A 15 -9.90 -7.98 14.59
CA GLY A 15 -8.52 -7.70 14.22
C GLY A 15 -7.92 -8.69 13.21
N GLY A 16 -8.69 -9.66 12.75
CA GLY A 16 -8.21 -10.59 11.73
C GLY A 16 -8.03 -9.94 10.38
N GLY A 17 -7.27 -10.59 9.50
CA GLY A 17 -7.08 -10.11 8.15
C GLY A 17 -8.34 -10.21 7.33
N LEU A 18 -8.47 -9.33 6.36
CA LEU A 18 -9.59 -9.32 5.44
C LEU A 18 -9.17 -9.82 4.07
N TYR A 19 -10.10 -10.37 3.33
CA TYR A 19 -9.92 -10.69 1.91
C TYR A 19 -11.08 -10.08 1.12
N VAL A 20 -10.87 -9.94 -0.18
CA VAL A 20 -11.92 -9.40 -1.05
C VAL A 20 -12.86 -10.54 -1.46
N GLN A 21 -14.14 -10.37 -1.22
CA GLN A 21 -15.16 -11.35 -1.57
C GLN A 21 -15.89 -11.00 -2.85
N ALA A 22 -16.06 -9.72 -3.14
CA ALA A 22 -16.80 -9.30 -4.31
C ALA A 22 -16.25 -7.99 -4.86
N MET A 23 -16.29 -7.86 -6.17
CA MET A 23 -16.00 -6.62 -6.87
C MET A 23 -17.05 -6.39 -7.92
N CYS A 24 -17.30 -5.12 -8.25
CA CYS A 24 -18.29 -4.72 -9.22
C CYS A 24 -17.67 -3.80 -10.25
N CYS A 25 -17.98 -4.03 -11.51
CA CYS A 25 -17.50 -3.18 -12.59
C CYS A 25 -18.26 -1.85 -12.60
N GLU A 26 -17.55 -0.74 -12.61
CA GLU A 26 -18.17 0.57 -12.64
C GLU A 26 -18.89 0.85 -13.96
N ALA A 27 -18.43 0.23 -15.05
CA ALA A 27 -18.99 0.49 -16.37
C ALA A 27 -20.22 -0.30 -16.68
N CYS A 28 -20.29 -1.58 -16.25
CA CYS A 28 -21.38 -2.46 -16.66
C CYS A 28 -22.03 -3.21 -15.48
N ASP A 29 -21.62 -2.92 -14.26
CA ASP A 29 -22.16 -3.54 -13.04
C ASP A 29 -21.96 -5.06 -12.95
N THR A 30 -21.05 -5.60 -13.75
CA THR A 30 -20.69 -7.01 -13.61
C THR A 30 -20.10 -7.24 -12.23
N ARG A 31 -20.61 -8.23 -11.52
CA ARG A 31 -20.18 -8.57 -10.18
C ARG A 31 -19.35 -9.85 -10.20
N ILE A 32 -18.20 -9.80 -9.57
CA ILE A 32 -17.31 -10.95 -9.44
C ILE A 32 -17.21 -11.30 -7.96
N GLU A 33 -17.51 -12.54 -7.64
CA GLU A 33 -17.43 -13.01 -6.25
C GLU A 33 -16.46 -14.17 -6.15
N GLY A 34 -15.78 -14.25 -5.02
CA GLY A 34 -14.82 -15.30 -4.77
C GLY A 34 -14.04 -15.03 -3.50
N SER A 35 -12.87 -15.64 -3.39
CA SER A 35 -11.97 -15.40 -2.28
C SER A 35 -10.66 -14.89 -2.84
N PHE A 36 -10.46 -13.58 -2.77
CA PHE A 36 -9.29 -12.93 -3.35
C PHE A 36 -8.43 -12.34 -2.22
N PRO A 37 -7.27 -12.93 -1.94
CA PRO A 37 -6.40 -12.38 -0.92
C PRO A 37 -5.87 -11.02 -1.35
N LEU A 38 -5.62 -10.14 -0.39
CA LEU A 38 -5.02 -8.85 -0.68
C LEU A 38 -3.56 -9.04 -1.08
N PRO A 39 -3.09 -8.37 -2.15
CA PRO A 39 -1.67 -8.39 -2.50
C PRO A 39 -0.82 -7.90 -1.35
N GLN A 40 0.40 -8.43 -1.25
CA GLN A 40 1.29 -8.10 -0.13
C GLN A 40 1.56 -6.60 -0.01
N LEU A 41 1.72 -5.91 -1.14
CA LEU A 41 1.96 -4.46 -1.11
C LEU A 41 0.79 -3.70 -0.50
N MET A 42 -0.42 -4.22 -0.61
CA MET A 42 -1.60 -3.55 -0.04
C MET A 42 -1.70 -3.73 1.45
N LEU A 43 -0.89 -4.60 2.05
CA LEU A 43 -0.84 -4.76 3.50
C LEU A 43 -0.02 -3.66 4.17
N LEU A 44 0.77 -2.92 3.41
CA LEU A 44 1.49 -1.76 3.91
C LEU A 44 0.51 -0.63 4.19
N SER A 45 0.89 0.28 5.10
CA SER A 45 0.12 1.50 5.30
C SER A 45 0.09 2.31 4.01
N GLU A 46 -0.87 3.22 3.88
CA GLU A 46 -0.92 4.06 2.69
C GLU A 46 0.32 4.91 2.52
N GLU A 47 0.87 5.39 3.62
CA GLU A 47 2.12 6.16 3.58
C GLU A 47 3.27 5.33 3.05
N ASP A 48 3.36 4.08 3.49
CA ASP A 48 4.40 3.17 3.02
C ASP A 48 4.18 2.79 1.56
N GLN A 49 2.94 2.59 1.15
CA GLN A 49 2.63 2.33 -0.26
C GLN A 49 3.06 3.50 -1.13
N GLN A 50 2.79 4.72 -0.69
CA GLN A 50 3.20 5.91 -1.43
C GLN A 50 4.72 6.02 -1.48
N PHE A 51 5.41 5.69 -0.39
CA PHE A 51 6.86 5.68 -0.36
C PHE A 51 7.43 4.69 -1.38
N VAL A 52 6.86 3.48 -1.44
CA VAL A 52 7.31 2.47 -2.42
C VAL A 52 7.10 2.98 -3.84
N LEU A 53 5.95 3.60 -4.12
CA LEU A 53 5.68 4.14 -5.44
C LEU A 53 6.69 5.24 -5.80
N ASP A 54 6.96 6.15 -4.87
CA ASP A 54 7.94 7.21 -5.09
C ASP A 54 9.33 6.64 -5.32
N PHE A 55 9.68 5.59 -4.60
CA PHE A 55 10.97 4.91 -4.78
C PHE A 55 11.11 4.35 -6.19
N VAL A 56 10.05 3.70 -6.68
CA VAL A 56 10.04 3.18 -8.05
C VAL A 56 10.12 4.32 -9.06
N MET A 57 9.40 5.40 -8.82
CA MET A 57 9.43 6.59 -9.69
C MET A 57 10.80 7.25 -9.74
N CYS A 58 11.58 7.11 -8.67
CA CYS A 58 12.96 7.59 -8.62
C CYS A 58 13.96 6.55 -9.10
N SER A 59 13.50 5.50 -9.77
CA SER A 59 14.34 4.41 -10.29
C SER A 59 15.21 3.76 -9.21
N GLY A 60 14.72 3.70 -7.99
CA GLY A 60 15.43 3.08 -6.87
C GLY A 60 16.52 3.95 -6.25
N SER A 61 16.57 5.23 -6.57
CA SER A 61 17.58 6.14 -6.02
C SER A 61 17.12 6.74 -4.69
N LEU A 62 17.75 6.35 -3.60
CA LEU A 62 17.47 6.94 -2.29
C LEU A 62 17.91 8.39 -2.22
N LYS A 63 18.95 8.76 -2.97
CA LYS A 63 19.41 10.13 -3.05
C LYS A 63 18.33 11.03 -3.66
N GLU A 64 17.71 10.58 -4.76
CA GLU A 64 16.61 11.33 -5.36
C GLU A 64 15.40 11.37 -4.46
N MET A 65 15.13 10.28 -3.75
CA MET A 65 14.03 10.25 -2.78
C MET A 65 14.24 11.29 -1.68
N ALA A 66 15.45 11.39 -1.17
CA ALA A 66 15.76 12.38 -0.14
C ALA A 66 15.49 13.79 -0.64
N THR A 67 15.91 14.09 -1.86
CA THR A 67 15.65 15.39 -2.47
C THR A 67 14.16 15.63 -2.70
N ARG A 68 13.47 14.63 -3.23
CA ARG A 68 12.05 14.75 -3.57
C ARG A 68 11.18 14.91 -2.33
N LEU A 69 11.47 14.18 -1.26
CA LEU A 69 10.72 14.24 -0.02
C LEU A 69 11.23 15.30 0.95
N LYS A 70 12.34 15.97 0.61
CA LYS A 70 12.97 16.98 1.46
C LYS A 70 13.36 16.40 2.82
N LEU A 71 13.89 15.20 2.80
CA LEU A 71 14.38 14.49 3.98
C LEU A 71 15.87 14.21 3.83
N SER A 72 16.54 13.88 4.94
CA SER A 72 17.92 13.46 4.88
C SER A 72 18.02 12.03 4.32
N TYR A 73 19.17 11.69 3.73
CA TYR A 73 19.40 10.35 3.21
C TYR A 73 19.24 9.28 4.31
N PRO A 74 19.83 9.43 5.51
CA PRO A 74 19.62 8.43 6.56
C PRO A 74 18.16 8.24 6.94
N THR A 75 17.35 9.29 6.93
CA THR A 75 15.93 9.20 7.25
C THR A 75 15.21 8.36 6.19
N VAL A 76 15.49 8.60 4.91
CA VAL A 76 14.89 7.84 3.82
C VAL A 76 15.32 6.38 3.88
N ARG A 77 16.61 6.15 4.16
CA ARG A 77 17.13 4.78 4.27
C ARG A 77 16.49 4.03 5.41
N ASN A 78 16.34 4.66 6.57
CA ASN A 78 15.69 4.03 7.71
C ASN A 78 14.26 3.68 7.42
N ARG A 79 13.55 4.56 6.72
CA ARG A 79 12.17 4.30 6.36
C ARG A 79 12.05 3.12 5.42
N LEU A 80 12.97 3.00 4.46
CA LEU A 80 13.00 1.86 3.57
C LEU A 80 13.25 0.57 4.35
N ASP A 81 14.19 0.59 5.29
CA ASP A 81 14.49 -0.57 6.12
C ASP A 81 13.28 -1.00 6.95
N ASP A 82 12.52 -0.04 7.46
CA ASP A 82 11.29 -0.33 8.22
C ASP A 82 10.26 -1.03 7.33
N ILE A 83 10.11 -0.59 6.10
CA ILE A 83 9.19 -1.22 5.14
C ILE A 83 9.65 -2.64 4.82
N ILE A 84 10.94 -2.84 4.62
CA ILE A 84 11.50 -4.16 4.36
C ILE A 84 11.21 -5.09 5.54
N ALA A 85 11.39 -4.61 6.76
CA ALA A 85 11.17 -5.42 7.95
C ALA A 85 9.71 -5.88 8.07
N VAL A 86 8.76 -5.03 7.69
CA VAL A 86 7.33 -5.37 7.72
C VAL A 86 6.96 -6.31 6.57
N SER A 87 7.63 -6.18 5.43
CA SER A 87 7.26 -6.91 4.20
C SER A 87 7.86 -8.32 4.13
N TRP A 88 8.84 -8.64 4.95
CA TRP A 88 9.52 -9.93 4.91
C TRP A 88 8.79 -10.97 5.77
N TRP A 89 7.87 -11.67 5.18
CA TRP A 89 7.13 -12.73 5.86
C TRP A 89 6.77 -13.84 4.97
#